data_f1233df1af937ce560d12a004d7add6e
#
_entry.id   f1233df1af937ce560d12a004d7add6e
#
_cell.length_a   1.000
_cell.length_b   1.000
_cell.length_c   1.000
_cell.angle_alpha   90.00
_cell.angle_beta   90.00
_cell.angle_gamma   90.00
#
_symmetry.space_group_name_H-M   'P 1'
#
loop_
_entity.id
_entity.type
_entity.pdbx_description
1 polymer ?
#
loop_
_entity_poly.entity_id
_entity_poly.type
_entity_poly.pdbx_seq_one_letter_code
_entity_poly.pdbx_strand_id
1 'polypeptide(L)'
;MYLTAFMLGVLAFVVFKVFVRAFYTVSPDERALITSFGRVERLGELMVEDPALDAEEQQRYRFPQVRVIGPGGPYFKWPWQEVHKVSVVTQAVDLTWDPTKDQVMVEAVTKDNLTTGVGGQIRFRVAESNLYAYCFGVDSPLEHVMGYFISVLRERIANFVDPKGEGLVGEGELAQGEAAAELSEGVSINDLRKNLPLLNDYMEQQCRSTGARYGIELDAALITQIDPPSEVDRALSAINSTRNQVAADISTARADAEQQITMSKRAVEIARNNAQAEVAPLRELAETLSRIKSSGGTEALRAYIRNLRVPLLGRASRIVRTTGLER
;
A
#
# COMPACT_ATOMS: atom_id res chain seq x y z
N MET A 1 -18.23 64.16 -53.33
CA MET A 1 -19.16 64.02 -52.20
C MET A 1 -19.47 62.55 -51.85
N TYR A 2 -19.89 61.71 -52.83
CA TYR A 2 -20.21 60.29 -52.54
C TYR A 2 -19.00 59.46 -52.15
N LEU A 3 -17.84 59.67 -52.70
CA LEU A 3 -16.61 58.92 -52.38
C LEU A 3 -16.14 59.19 -50.97
N THR A 4 -16.24 60.47 -50.50
CA THR A 4 -15.86 60.84 -49.13
C THR A 4 -16.85 60.28 -48.10
N ALA A 5 -18.14 60.25 -48.42
CA ALA A 5 -19.17 59.65 -47.54
C ALA A 5 -18.95 58.12 -47.44
N PHE A 6 -18.61 57.45 -48.57
CA PHE A 6 -18.30 56.02 -48.55
C PHE A 6 -17.07 55.70 -47.74
N MET A 7 -15.96 56.45 -47.92
CA MET A 7 -14.74 56.29 -47.12
C MET A 7 -15.01 56.49 -45.64
N LEU A 8 -15.83 57.49 -45.26
CA LEU A 8 -16.19 57.73 -43.88
C LEU A 8 -17.04 56.61 -43.29
N GLY A 9 -17.93 56.03 -44.10
CA GLY A 9 -18.75 54.85 -43.71
C GLY A 9 -17.88 53.61 -43.46
N VAL A 10 -16.91 53.34 -44.37
CA VAL A 10 -15.97 52.27 -44.21
C VAL A 10 -15.10 52.47 -42.96
N LEU A 11 -14.60 53.68 -42.72
CA LEU A 11 -13.80 54.02 -41.55
C LEU A 11 -14.64 53.78 -40.27
N ALA A 12 -15.86 54.28 -40.22
CA ALA A 12 -16.77 54.11 -39.10
C ALA A 12 -17.07 52.62 -38.83
N PHE A 13 -17.27 51.85 -39.88
CA PHE A 13 -17.45 50.37 -39.74
C PHE A 13 -16.24 49.67 -39.22
N VAL A 14 -15.02 50.03 -39.67
CA VAL A 14 -13.78 49.45 -39.18
C VAL A 14 -13.57 49.81 -37.71
N VAL A 15 -13.78 51.08 -37.34
CA VAL A 15 -13.67 51.52 -35.94
C VAL A 15 -14.71 50.81 -35.04
N PHE A 16 -15.93 50.66 -35.49
CA PHE A 16 -16.95 49.93 -34.77
C PHE A 16 -16.57 48.46 -34.60
N LYS A 17 -16.08 47.80 -35.64
CA LYS A 17 -15.66 46.40 -35.58
C LYS A 17 -14.47 46.19 -34.62
N VAL A 18 -13.52 47.12 -34.64
CA VAL A 18 -12.39 47.11 -33.70
C VAL A 18 -12.89 47.31 -32.27
N PHE A 19 -13.79 48.24 -32.05
CA PHE A 19 -14.32 48.54 -30.72
C PHE A 19 -15.09 47.34 -30.13
N VAL A 20 -15.92 46.67 -30.90
CA VAL A 20 -16.66 45.46 -30.46
C VAL A 20 -15.70 44.33 -30.09
N ARG A 21 -14.59 44.17 -30.84
CA ARG A 21 -13.57 43.14 -30.55
C ARG A 21 -12.61 43.50 -29.43
N ALA A 22 -12.65 44.75 -28.95
CA ALA A 22 -11.78 45.24 -27.90
C ALA A 22 -12.21 44.76 -26.50
N PHE A 23 -13.47 44.31 -26.36
CA PHE A 23 -13.97 43.82 -25.09
C PHE A 23 -13.84 42.30 -24.97
N TYR A 24 -13.42 41.85 -23.79
CA TYR A 24 -13.35 40.42 -23.45
C TYR A 24 -13.74 40.22 -21.99
N THR A 25 -14.18 39.04 -21.67
CA THR A 25 -14.48 38.58 -20.30
C THR A 25 -13.60 37.39 -19.95
N VAL A 26 -13.32 37.22 -18.68
CA VAL A 26 -12.58 36.08 -18.13
C VAL A 26 -13.52 35.28 -17.25
N SER A 27 -13.67 33.99 -17.53
CA SER A 27 -14.51 33.09 -16.76
C SER A 27 -13.93 32.84 -15.35
N PRO A 28 -14.77 32.40 -14.37
CA PRO A 28 -14.29 32.13 -13.01
C PRO A 28 -13.19 31.06 -12.93
N ASP A 29 -13.22 30.12 -13.87
CA ASP A 29 -12.32 28.98 -14.03
C ASP A 29 -11.04 29.31 -14.83
N GLU A 30 -10.96 30.55 -15.37
CA GLU A 30 -9.85 31.00 -16.21
C GLU A 30 -9.06 32.13 -15.57
N ARG A 31 -7.81 32.26 -16.01
CA ARG A 31 -6.97 33.46 -15.83
C ARG A 31 -6.50 33.92 -17.20
N ALA A 32 -6.32 35.20 -17.36
CA ALA A 32 -5.88 35.76 -18.63
C ALA A 32 -4.57 36.52 -18.49
N LEU A 33 -3.72 36.37 -19.52
CA LEU A 33 -2.49 37.13 -19.74
C LEU A 33 -2.66 38.00 -20.98
N ILE A 34 -2.14 39.24 -20.94
CA ILE A 34 -2.12 40.12 -22.09
C ILE A 34 -0.71 40.20 -22.65
N THR A 35 -0.61 39.99 -23.95
CA THR A 35 0.60 40.26 -24.71
C THR A 35 0.39 41.52 -25.58
N SER A 36 1.35 42.44 -25.55
CA SER A 36 1.35 43.63 -26.40
C SER A 36 2.54 43.50 -27.36
N PHE A 37 2.31 43.45 -28.67
CA PHE A 37 3.34 43.22 -29.69
C PHE A 37 4.29 42.06 -29.33
N GLY A 38 3.75 40.94 -28.87
CA GLY A 38 4.53 39.76 -28.45
C GLY A 38 5.24 39.86 -27.08
N ARG A 39 5.07 40.98 -26.34
CA ARG A 39 5.58 41.11 -24.98
C ARG A 39 4.50 40.95 -23.98
N VAL A 40 4.74 40.12 -22.98
CA VAL A 40 3.85 40.00 -21.80
C VAL A 40 4.07 41.17 -20.87
N GLU A 41 3.01 41.67 -20.28
CA GLU A 41 3.07 42.73 -19.26
C GLU A 41 3.67 42.20 -17.96
N ARG A 42 4.91 42.63 -17.61
CA ARG A 42 5.63 42.18 -16.43
C ARG A 42 5.30 43.03 -15.22
N LEU A 43 5.28 42.43 -14.04
CA LEU A 43 5.18 43.13 -12.75
C LEU A 43 6.58 43.56 -12.28
N GLY A 44 7.16 44.57 -12.94
CA GLY A 44 8.50 45.08 -12.62
C GLY A 44 9.60 44.05 -12.93
N GLU A 45 10.62 44.01 -12.05
CA GLU A 45 11.76 43.07 -12.13
C GLU A 45 11.56 41.82 -11.23
N LEU A 46 10.37 41.63 -10.71
CA LEU A 46 10.09 40.50 -9.82
C LEU A 46 10.14 39.18 -10.60
N MET A 47 10.84 38.21 -10.04
CA MET A 47 10.91 36.86 -10.55
C MET A 47 9.97 35.96 -9.72
N VAL A 48 9.52 34.88 -10.36
CA VAL A 48 8.71 33.86 -9.67
C VAL A 48 9.65 33.01 -8.82
N GLU A 49 9.35 32.91 -7.52
CA GLU A 49 9.98 31.97 -6.60
C GLU A 49 8.98 30.86 -6.28
N ASP A 50 9.32 29.63 -6.61
CA ASP A 50 8.48 28.47 -6.32
C ASP A 50 9.17 27.63 -5.23
N PRO A 51 8.51 27.36 -4.10
CA PRO A 51 9.08 26.59 -3.00
C PRO A 51 9.32 25.12 -3.37
N ALA A 52 8.74 24.62 -4.47
CA ALA A 52 8.94 23.27 -4.94
C ALA A 52 10.25 23.08 -5.74
N LEU A 53 10.94 24.18 -6.08
CA LEU A 53 12.19 24.18 -6.82
C LEU A 53 13.38 24.33 -5.89
N ASP A 54 14.45 23.58 -6.13
CA ASP A 54 15.72 23.76 -5.44
C ASP A 54 16.42 25.07 -5.86
N ALA A 55 17.36 25.55 -5.04
CA ALA A 55 18.04 26.84 -5.26
C ALA A 55 18.76 26.93 -6.62
N GLU A 56 19.33 25.80 -7.10
CA GLU A 56 19.96 25.71 -8.42
C GLU A 56 18.92 25.75 -9.56
N GLU A 57 17.81 25.07 -9.35
CA GLU A 57 16.70 25.06 -10.31
C GLU A 57 16.00 26.41 -10.38
N GLN A 58 15.83 27.10 -9.26
CA GLN A 58 15.31 28.46 -9.23
C GLN A 58 16.20 29.45 -10.00
N GLN A 59 17.53 29.26 -9.99
CA GLN A 59 18.41 30.06 -10.83
C GLN A 59 18.29 29.76 -12.30
N ARG A 60 18.07 28.51 -12.65
CA ARG A 60 17.99 28.04 -14.05
C ARG A 60 16.66 28.38 -14.70
N TYR A 61 15.56 28.30 -13.95
CA TYR A 61 14.19 28.52 -14.43
C TYR A 61 13.60 29.81 -13.87
N ARG A 62 14.35 30.93 -14.07
CA ARG A 62 13.90 32.26 -13.66
C ARG A 62 12.91 32.83 -14.66
N PHE A 63 11.63 32.72 -14.34
CA PHE A 63 10.59 33.33 -15.14
C PHE A 63 10.13 34.65 -14.50
N PRO A 64 9.84 35.68 -15.34
CA PRO A 64 9.36 36.95 -14.82
C PRO A 64 7.94 36.81 -14.28
N GLN A 65 7.66 37.50 -13.17
CA GLN A 65 6.30 37.62 -12.68
C GLN A 65 5.48 38.49 -13.63
N VAL A 66 4.33 38.00 -14.08
CA VAL A 66 3.48 38.65 -15.06
C VAL A 66 2.16 39.10 -14.45
N ARG A 67 1.56 40.13 -15.05
CA ARG A 67 0.25 40.58 -14.62
C ARG A 67 -0.82 39.61 -15.05
N VAL A 68 -1.42 38.94 -14.06
CA VAL A 68 -2.54 38.01 -14.25
C VAL A 68 -3.84 38.76 -14.06
N ILE A 69 -4.75 38.59 -15.03
CA ILE A 69 -6.10 39.16 -14.97
C ILE A 69 -7.05 38.12 -14.42
N GLY A 70 -7.69 38.47 -13.31
CA GLY A 70 -8.65 37.62 -12.63
C GLY A 70 -10.00 37.53 -13.38
N PRO A 71 -10.90 36.67 -12.87
CA PRO A 71 -12.23 36.51 -13.45
C PRO A 71 -13.05 37.79 -13.36
N GLY A 72 -13.88 38.01 -14.37
CA GLY A 72 -14.76 39.16 -14.44
C GLY A 72 -14.78 39.83 -15.82
N GLY A 73 -15.11 41.10 -15.88
CA GLY A 73 -15.19 41.89 -17.11
C GLY A 73 -16.45 42.72 -17.18
N PRO A 74 -16.65 43.40 -18.27
CA PRO A 74 -15.86 43.44 -19.51
C PRO A 74 -14.52 44.16 -19.36
N TYR A 75 -13.43 43.53 -19.77
CA TYR A 75 -12.11 44.14 -19.86
C TYR A 75 -11.89 44.68 -21.27
N PHE A 76 -11.06 45.74 -21.36
CA PHE A 76 -10.71 46.35 -22.65
C PHE A 76 -9.31 45.97 -23.07
N LYS A 77 -9.12 45.58 -24.35
CA LYS A 77 -7.82 45.35 -24.99
C LYS A 77 -7.67 46.20 -26.24
N TRP A 78 -6.46 46.63 -26.49
CA TRP A 78 -6.12 47.32 -27.72
C TRP A 78 -6.04 46.34 -28.91
N PRO A 79 -6.20 46.84 -30.16
CA PRO A 79 -6.16 45.97 -31.34
C PRO A 79 -4.84 45.18 -31.54
N TRP A 80 -3.76 45.66 -30.98
CA TRP A 80 -2.44 45.05 -31.00
C TRP A 80 -2.15 44.17 -29.76
N GLN A 81 -3.09 44.04 -28.90
CA GLN A 81 -3.01 43.18 -27.72
C GLN A 81 -3.70 41.86 -27.97
N GLU A 82 -3.08 40.81 -27.54
CA GLU A 82 -3.60 39.46 -27.57
C GLU A 82 -3.84 38.96 -26.16
N VAL A 83 -4.94 38.21 -25.96
CA VAL A 83 -5.34 37.70 -24.66
C VAL A 83 -5.21 36.19 -24.70
N HIS A 84 -4.34 35.65 -23.83
CA HIS A 84 -4.17 34.23 -23.61
C HIS A 84 -4.93 33.83 -22.36
N LYS A 85 -5.97 33.01 -22.53
CA LYS A 85 -6.78 32.49 -21.42
C LYS A 85 -6.32 31.09 -21.08
N VAL A 86 -6.12 30.82 -19.81
CA VAL A 86 -5.67 29.53 -19.29
C VAL A 86 -6.61 29.08 -18.18
N SER A 87 -7.07 27.85 -18.24
CA SER A 87 -7.87 27.25 -17.16
C SER A 87 -6.96 26.92 -15.97
N VAL A 88 -7.38 27.36 -14.78
CA VAL A 88 -6.68 27.10 -13.50
C VAL A 88 -7.39 26.06 -12.65
N VAL A 89 -8.44 25.44 -13.20
CA VAL A 89 -9.17 24.35 -12.53
C VAL A 89 -8.33 23.09 -12.57
N THR A 90 -8.43 22.28 -11.52
CA THR A 90 -7.80 20.95 -11.49
C THR A 90 -8.34 20.09 -12.63
N GLN A 91 -7.44 19.63 -13.47
CA GLN A 91 -7.71 18.75 -14.61
C GLN A 91 -7.14 17.37 -14.32
N ALA A 92 -7.82 16.33 -14.81
CA ALA A 92 -7.35 14.97 -14.76
C ALA A 92 -6.96 14.52 -16.18
N VAL A 93 -5.78 13.94 -16.30
CA VAL A 93 -5.28 13.38 -17.57
C VAL A 93 -4.83 11.94 -17.32
N ASP A 94 -5.26 11.03 -18.17
CA ASP A 94 -4.87 9.65 -18.12
C ASP A 94 -3.39 9.48 -18.49
N LEU A 95 -2.72 8.50 -17.90
CA LEU A 95 -1.31 8.20 -18.18
C LEU A 95 -1.05 7.84 -19.65
N THR A 96 -2.08 7.41 -20.35
CA THR A 96 -2.06 6.97 -21.76
C THR A 96 -2.45 8.07 -22.73
N TRP A 97 -2.22 9.31 -22.38
CA TRP A 97 -2.71 10.49 -23.12
C TRP A 97 -2.09 10.68 -24.51
N ASP A 98 -1.44 9.76 -25.11
CA ASP A 98 -0.98 9.90 -26.51
C ASP A 98 -2.12 9.49 -27.48
N PRO A 99 -2.86 10.47 -28.07
CA PRO A 99 -3.99 10.18 -28.96
C PRO A 99 -3.56 9.52 -30.27
N THR A 100 -2.26 9.44 -30.54
CA THR A 100 -1.70 8.81 -31.76
C THR A 100 -1.37 7.34 -31.53
N LYS A 101 -1.29 6.90 -30.29
CA LYS A 101 -1.02 5.51 -29.93
C LYS A 101 -2.28 4.91 -29.29
N ASP A 102 -2.77 3.86 -29.89
CA ASP A 102 -3.91 3.06 -29.42
C ASP A 102 -3.54 2.25 -28.13
N GLN A 103 -2.68 2.82 -27.28
CA GLN A 103 -2.19 2.21 -26.05
C GLN A 103 -3.08 2.60 -24.89
N VAL A 104 -3.75 1.62 -24.31
CA VAL A 104 -4.64 1.81 -23.16
C VAL A 104 -3.83 1.91 -21.85
N MET A 105 -2.58 1.45 -21.81
CA MET A 105 -1.73 1.40 -20.63
C MET A 105 -0.27 1.71 -20.97
N VAL A 106 0.43 2.29 -19.98
CA VAL A 106 1.87 2.50 -20.06
C VAL A 106 2.58 1.18 -19.75
N GLU A 107 3.40 0.70 -20.67
CA GLU A 107 4.22 -0.49 -20.45
C GLU A 107 5.42 -0.16 -19.55
N ALA A 108 5.62 -0.97 -18.52
CA ALA A 108 6.76 -0.93 -17.62
C ALA A 108 7.27 -2.36 -17.37
N VAL A 109 8.57 -2.49 -17.11
CA VAL A 109 9.20 -3.77 -16.80
C VAL A 109 9.54 -3.80 -15.32
N THR A 110 9.15 -4.86 -14.63
CA THR A 110 9.45 -5.05 -13.21
C THR A 110 10.85 -5.61 -12.99
N LYS A 111 11.33 -5.65 -11.74
CA LYS A 111 12.59 -6.25 -11.34
C LYS A 111 12.73 -7.71 -11.82
N ASP A 112 11.63 -8.45 -11.86
CA ASP A 112 11.58 -9.84 -12.33
C ASP A 112 11.56 -9.98 -13.86
N ASN A 113 11.85 -8.91 -14.59
CA ASN A 113 11.80 -8.82 -16.04
C ASN A 113 10.41 -9.18 -16.64
N LEU A 114 9.35 -8.88 -15.92
CA LEU A 114 7.98 -9.05 -16.38
C LEU A 114 7.44 -7.73 -16.92
N THR A 115 6.96 -7.73 -18.14
CA THR A 115 6.29 -6.56 -18.73
C THR A 115 4.90 -6.42 -18.10
N THR A 116 4.57 -5.22 -17.62
CA THR A 116 3.28 -4.90 -17.02
C THR A 116 2.68 -3.67 -17.65
N GLY A 117 1.37 -3.66 -17.83
CA GLY A 117 0.60 -2.48 -18.17
C GLY A 117 0.25 -1.68 -16.91
N VAL A 118 0.55 -0.39 -16.91
CA VAL A 118 0.23 0.51 -15.80
C VAL A 118 -0.82 1.51 -16.25
N GLY A 119 -1.94 1.53 -15.56
CA GLY A 119 -3.04 2.46 -15.76
C GLY A 119 -3.15 3.43 -14.58
N GLY A 120 -3.54 4.65 -14.88
CA GLY A 120 -3.73 5.68 -13.85
C GLY A 120 -4.04 7.03 -14.45
N GLN A 121 -4.16 8.03 -13.59
CA GLN A 121 -4.40 9.42 -13.98
C GLN A 121 -3.55 10.37 -13.13
N ILE A 122 -3.18 11.48 -13.72
CA ILE A 122 -2.53 12.60 -13.05
C ILE A 122 -3.55 13.72 -12.93
N ARG A 123 -3.68 14.28 -11.73
CA ARG A 123 -4.45 15.50 -11.49
C ARG A 123 -3.50 16.65 -11.32
N PHE A 124 -3.72 17.67 -12.10
CA PHE A 124 -2.89 18.87 -12.08
C PHE A 124 -3.72 20.12 -12.26
N ARG A 125 -3.17 21.24 -11.85
CA ARG A 125 -3.68 22.57 -12.15
C ARG A 125 -2.54 23.46 -12.62
N VAL A 126 -2.88 24.53 -13.32
CA VAL A 126 -1.89 25.52 -13.72
C VAL A 126 -1.65 26.47 -12.54
N ALA A 127 -0.36 26.66 -12.18
CA ALA A 127 0.04 27.55 -11.09
C ALA A 127 -0.23 29.01 -11.47
N GLU A 128 -1.10 29.70 -10.73
CA GLU A 128 -1.41 31.11 -10.97
C GLU A 128 -0.18 32.02 -10.83
N SER A 129 0.76 31.63 -9.98
CA SER A 129 2.02 32.35 -9.75
C SER A 129 2.97 32.29 -10.95
N ASN A 130 2.94 31.21 -11.74
CA ASN A 130 3.89 30.95 -12.81
C ASN A 130 3.22 30.69 -14.18
N LEU A 131 2.16 31.43 -14.48
CA LEU A 131 1.47 31.34 -15.79
C LEU A 131 2.38 31.65 -16.98
N TYR A 132 3.45 32.41 -16.79
CA TYR A 132 4.41 32.70 -17.85
C TYR A 132 5.11 31.42 -18.32
N ALA A 133 5.59 30.60 -17.39
CA ALA A 133 6.25 29.32 -17.72
C ALA A 133 5.32 28.40 -18.49
N TYR A 134 4.05 28.33 -18.07
CA TYR A 134 3.05 27.49 -18.72
C TYR A 134 2.73 27.91 -20.15
N CYS A 135 2.54 29.23 -20.38
CA CYS A 135 2.12 29.74 -21.70
C CYS A 135 3.28 29.90 -22.69
N PHE A 136 4.49 30.23 -22.19
CA PHE A 136 5.59 30.72 -23.01
C PHE A 136 6.92 30.01 -22.73
N GLY A 137 6.98 29.15 -21.72
CA GLY A 137 8.21 28.45 -21.36
C GLY A 137 8.53 27.31 -22.30
N VAL A 138 7.52 26.53 -22.66
CA VAL A 138 7.62 25.34 -23.53
C VAL A 138 6.34 25.24 -24.36
N ASP A 139 6.43 24.63 -25.53
CA ASP A 139 5.29 24.49 -26.46
C ASP A 139 4.16 23.64 -25.85
N SER A 140 4.50 22.47 -25.28
CA SER A 140 3.55 21.54 -24.64
C SER A 140 4.00 21.16 -23.23
N PRO A 141 3.79 22.03 -22.21
CA PRO A 141 4.27 21.77 -20.85
C PRO A 141 3.78 20.45 -20.28
N LEU A 142 2.54 20.08 -20.55
CA LEU A 142 1.93 18.84 -20.09
C LEU A 142 2.63 17.60 -20.64
N GLU A 143 3.00 17.60 -21.94
CA GLU A 143 3.70 16.46 -22.54
C GLU A 143 5.07 16.24 -21.90
N HIS A 144 5.79 17.34 -21.59
CA HIS A 144 7.07 17.25 -20.89
C HIS A 144 6.96 16.67 -19.49
N VAL A 145 5.96 17.12 -18.71
CA VAL A 145 5.70 16.61 -17.36
C VAL A 145 5.27 15.14 -17.43
N MET A 146 4.40 14.77 -18.36
CA MET A 146 3.97 13.39 -18.58
C MET A 146 5.12 12.47 -18.98
N GLY A 147 5.98 12.93 -19.90
CA GLY A 147 7.17 12.17 -20.32
C GLY A 147 8.11 11.90 -19.16
N TYR A 148 8.36 12.89 -18.32
CA TYR A 148 9.16 12.73 -17.11
C TYR A 148 8.49 11.78 -16.11
N PHE A 149 7.19 11.95 -15.88
CA PHE A 149 6.40 11.08 -15.00
C PHE A 149 6.51 9.61 -15.43
N ILE A 150 6.29 9.32 -16.69
CA ILE A 150 6.39 7.97 -17.25
C ILE A 150 7.81 7.40 -17.07
N SER A 151 8.83 8.24 -17.24
CA SER A 151 10.23 7.85 -17.07
C SER A 151 10.54 7.44 -15.64
N VAL A 152 10.16 8.28 -14.67
CA VAL A 152 10.34 8.02 -13.23
C VAL A 152 9.52 6.80 -12.78
N LEU A 153 8.30 6.66 -13.33
CA LEU A 153 7.43 5.52 -13.04
C LEU A 153 8.08 4.19 -13.48
N ARG A 154 8.61 4.15 -14.70
CA ARG A 154 9.32 2.96 -15.22
C ARG A 154 10.54 2.63 -14.38
N GLU A 155 11.33 3.62 -14.01
CA GLU A 155 12.50 3.46 -13.15
C GLU A 155 12.10 2.91 -11.77
N ARG A 156 11.05 3.47 -11.17
CA ARG A 156 10.59 3.04 -9.85
C ARG A 156 10.03 1.61 -9.87
N ILE A 157 9.27 1.24 -10.89
CA ILE A 157 8.73 -0.12 -11.05
C ILE A 157 9.85 -1.14 -11.26
N ALA A 158 10.87 -0.79 -12.06
CA ALA A 158 12.01 -1.66 -12.32
C ALA A 158 12.87 -1.92 -11.07
N ASN A 159 12.95 -0.94 -10.16
CA ASN A 159 13.78 -1.02 -8.95
C ASN A 159 12.96 -1.19 -7.66
N PHE A 160 11.68 -1.52 -7.76
CA PHE A 160 10.82 -1.62 -6.58
C PHE A 160 11.21 -2.83 -5.72
N VAL A 161 11.39 -2.57 -4.42
CA VAL A 161 11.57 -3.58 -3.36
C VAL A 161 10.54 -3.27 -2.28
N ASP A 162 9.84 -4.29 -1.79
CA ASP A 162 8.86 -4.11 -0.72
C ASP A 162 9.56 -3.80 0.61
N PRO A 163 9.36 -2.61 1.19
CA PRO A 163 10.00 -2.24 2.45
C PRO A 163 9.52 -3.08 3.65
N LYS A 164 8.40 -3.80 3.52
CA LYS A 164 7.88 -4.70 4.57
C LYS A 164 8.42 -6.14 4.44
N GLY A 165 8.95 -6.52 3.29
CA GLY A 165 9.54 -7.84 3.07
C GLY A 165 10.82 -8.07 3.88
N GLU A 166 11.59 -7.02 4.13
CA GLU A 166 12.82 -7.10 4.95
C GLU A 166 12.55 -7.19 6.47
N GLY A 167 11.33 -6.84 6.93
CA GLY A 167 10.99 -6.80 8.36
C GLY A 167 10.38 -8.08 8.92
N LEU A 168 10.10 -9.10 8.13
CA LEU A 168 9.51 -10.37 8.58
C LEU A 168 10.52 -11.47 8.90
N VAL A 169 11.80 -11.20 8.72
CA VAL A 169 12.87 -12.03 9.30
C VAL A 169 13.09 -11.57 10.74
N GLY A 170 12.14 -11.93 11.63
CA GLY A 170 12.29 -11.75 13.06
C GLY A 170 13.51 -12.53 13.56
N GLU A 171 14.37 -11.86 14.33
CA GLU A 171 15.54 -12.39 15.03
C GLU A 171 15.19 -13.55 15.99
N GLY A 172 14.63 -14.65 15.51
CA GLY A 172 14.19 -15.72 16.42
C GLY A 172 14.21 -17.14 15.91
N GLU A 173 14.42 -17.40 14.63
CA GLU A 173 14.48 -18.78 14.12
C GLU A 173 15.58 -18.96 13.07
N LEU A 174 16.81 -18.97 13.58
CA LEU A 174 17.92 -19.61 12.92
C LEU A 174 17.64 -21.10 12.80
N ALA A 175 17.41 -21.61 11.62
CA ALA A 175 17.66 -22.98 11.21
C ALA A 175 16.59 -23.71 10.37
N GLN A 176 15.83 -22.99 9.53
CA GLN A 176 15.09 -23.69 8.45
C GLN A 176 14.77 -22.75 7.27
N GLY A 177 15.71 -21.93 6.87
CA GLY A 177 15.51 -20.63 6.23
C GLY A 177 15.90 -20.49 4.77
N GLU A 178 16.78 -21.28 4.18
CA GLU A 178 17.16 -20.98 2.79
C GLU A 178 16.05 -21.32 1.78
N ALA A 179 15.34 -22.42 1.95
CA ALA A 179 14.19 -22.76 1.08
C ALA A 179 12.93 -21.93 1.36
N ALA A 180 12.75 -21.39 2.59
CA ALA A 180 11.63 -20.54 2.93
C ALA A 180 11.88 -19.07 2.53
N ALA A 181 13.12 -18.61 2.53
CA ALA A 181 13.52 -17.29 2.05
C ALA A 181 13.37 -17.18 0.52
N GLU A 182 13.76 -18.20 -0.24
CA GLU A 182 13.53 -18.26 -1.70
C GLU A 182 12.03 -18.31 -2.06
N LEU A 183 11.19 -18.90 -1.21
CA LEU A 183 9.74 -18.91 -1.37
C LEU A 183 9.06 -17.61 -0.90
N SER A 184 9.74 -16.77 -0.11
CA SER A 184 9.23 -15.50 0.39
C SER A 184 9.59 -14.31 -0.49
N GLU A 185 10.46 -14.46 -1.48
CA GLU A 185 10.64 -13.46 -2.54
C GLU A 185 9.31 -13.37 -3.31
N GLY A 186 8.46 -12.47 -2.83
CA GLY A 186 7.17 -12.18 -3.44
C GLY A 186 7.39 -11.77 -4.89
N VAL A 187 6.53 -12.22 -5.78
CA VAL A 187 6.57 -11.74 -7.16
C VAL A 187 6.37 -10.24 -7.12
N SER A 188 7.32 -9.49 -7.61
CA SER A 188 7.41 -8.01 -7.57
C SER A 188 6.11 -7.29 -7.95
N ILE A 189 5.30 -7.87 -8.85
CA ILE A 189 4.00 -7.31 -9.25
C ILE A 189 2.98 -7.29 -8.11
N ASN A 190 2.89 -8.36 -7.31
CA ASN A 190 1.97 -8.41 -6.18
C ASN A 190 2.37 -7.42 -5.09
N ASP A 191 3.66 -7.22 -4.89
CA ASP A 191 4.18 -6.28 -3.92
C ASP A 191 3.94 -4.83 -4.39
N LEU A 192 4.09 -4.56 -5.68
CA LEU A 192 3.70 -3.29 -6.29
C LEU A 192 2.20 -2.99 -6.10
N ARG A 193 1.32 -3.98 -6.36
CA ARG A 193 -0.13 -3.84 -6.17
C ARG A 193 -0.52 -3.56 -4.71
N LYS A 194 0.17 -4.16 -3.75
CA LYS A 194 -0.06 -3.94 -2.31
C LYS A 194 0.42 -2.56 -1.86
N ASN A 195 1.47 -2.04 -2.47
CA ASN A 195 2.14 -0.81 -2.08
C ASN A 195 1.83 0.37 -3.03
N LEU A 196 0.70 0.32 -3.75
CA LEU A 196 0.26 1.42 -4.63
C LEU A 196 0.25 2.80 -3.95
N PRO A 197 -0.21 2.98 -2.70
CA PRO A 197 -0.15 4.28 -2.03
C PRO A 197 1.28 4.81 -1.91
N LEU A 198 2.23 3.96 -1.55
CA LEU A 198 3.65 4.34 -1.45
C LEU A 198 4.24 4.74 -2.81
N LEU A 199 3.82 4.06 -3.88
CA LEU A 199 4.22 4.40 -5.24
C LEU A 199 3.64 5.77 -5.66
N ASN A 200 2.38 6.03 -5.35
CA ASN A 200 1.73 7.30 -5.64
C ASN A 200 2.38 8.47 -4.90
N ASP A 201 2.65 8.32 -3.60
CA ASP A 201 3.33 9.34 -2.79
C ASP A 201 4.74 9.65 -3.33
N TYR A 202 5.48 8.60 -3.70
CA TYR A 202 6.80 8.76 -4.32
C TYR A 202 6.72 9.51 -5.65
N MET A 203 5.79 9.14 -6.52
CA MET A 203 5.60 9.78 -7.81
C MET A 203 5.20 11.25 -7.68
N GLU A 204 4.30 11.55 -6.75
CA GLU A 204 3.89 12.92 -6.46
C GLU A 204 5.09 13.77 -6.00
N GLN A 205 5.90 13.24 -5.08
CA GLN A 205 7.06 13.94 -4.56
C GLN A 205 8.12 14.20 -5.64
N GLN A 206 8.43 13.20 -6.47
CA GLN A 206 9.44 13.33 -7.53
C GLN A 206 9.00 14.24 -8.68
N CYS A 207 7.72 14.24 -9.01
CA CYS A 207 7.23 15.03 -10.15
C CYS A 207 6.85 16.46 -9.79
N ARG A 208 6.77 16.80 -8.49
CA ARG A 208 6.40 18.14 -8.01
C ARG A 208 7.36 19.22 -8.52
N SER A 209 8.67 19.01 -8.40
CA SER A 209 9.66 19.96 -8.88
C SER A 209 9.62 20.15 -10.40
N THR A 210 9.45 19.05 -11.13
CA THR A 210 9.36 19.11 -12.61
C THR A 210 8.10 19.83 -13.07
N GLY A 211 6.96 19.63 -12.41
CA GLY A 211 5.74 20.39 -12.69
C GLY A 211 5.94 21.88 -12.46
N ALA A 212 6.56 22.26 -11.35
CA ALA A 212 6.81 23.64 -10.99
C ALA A 212 7.69 24.40 -12.00
N ARG A 213 8.67 23.73 -12.65
CA ARG A 213 9.50 24.31 -13.72
C ARG A 213 8.67 24.84 -14.89
N TYR A 214 7.54 24.19 -15.17
CA TYR A 214 6.67 24.53 -16.30
C TYR A 214 5.37 25.22 -15.88
N GLY A 215 5.28 25.69 -14.62
CA GLY A 215 4.07 26.34 -14.11
C GLY A 215 2.88 25.39 -13.93
N ILE A 216 3.14 24.12 -13.70
CA ILE A 216 2.15 23.08 -13.42
C ILE A 216 2.27 22.71 -11.94
N GLU A 217 1.18 22.78 -11.21
CA GLU A 217 1.06 22.30 -9.84
C GLU A 217 0.39 20.92 -9.86
N LEU A 218 1.12 19.92 -9.39
CA LEU A 218 0.63 18.56 -9.30
C LEU A 218 -0.23 18.43 -8.04
N ASP A 219 -1.51 18.04 -8.23
CA ASP A 219 -2.46 17.85 -7.14
C ASP A 219 -2.39 16.39 -6.61
N ALA A 220 -2.38 15.43 -7.52
CA ALA A 220 -2.21 14.02 -7.17
C ALA A 220 -1.72 13.17 -8.34
N ALA A 221 -0.91 12.17 -8.04
CA ALA A 221 -0.56 11.09 -8.95
C ALA A 221 -1.32 9.83 -8.52
N LEU A 222 -2.21 9.33 -9.35
CA LEU A 222 -3.08 8.20 -9.05
C LEU A 222 -2.82 7.05 -10.02
N ILE A 223 -1.92 6.16 -9.64
CA ILE A 223 -1.76 4.87 -10.32
C ILE A 223 -2.83 3.95 -9.75
N THR A 224 -3.74 3.50 -10.59
CA THR A 224 -4.92 2.72 -10.17
C THR A 224 -4.78 1.25 -10.46
N GLN A 225 -3.99 0.90 -11.49
CA GLN A 225 -3.96 -0.44 -12.04
C GLN A 225 -2.55 -0.81 -12.49
N ILE A 226 -2.11 -2.02 -12.17
CA ILE A 226 -0.88 -2.63 -12.64
C ILE A 226 -1.24 -4.04 -13.12
N ASP A 227 -1.28 -4.24 -14.43
CA ASP A 227 -1.74 -5.49 -15.02
C ASP A 227 -0.63 -6.15 -15.83
N PRO A 228 -0.25 -7.36 -15.46
CA PRO A 228 0.61 -8.19 -16.28
C PRO A 228 -0.17 -8.77 -17.48
N PRO A 229 0.50 -9.28 -18.49
CA PRO A 229 -0.13 -10.06 -19.56
C PRO A 229 -0.97 -11.20 -18.98
N SER A 230 -2.09 -11.53 -19.63
CA SER A 230 -3.08 -12.50 -19.13
C SER A 230 -2.51 -13.90 -18.82
N GLU A 231 -1.46 -14.29 -19.52
CA GLU A 231 -0.76 -15.56 -19.27
C GLU A 231 0.00 -15.54 -17.95
N VAL A 232 0.69 -14.44 -17.69
CA VAL A 232 1.44 -14.20 -16.44
C VAL A 232 0.46 -14.09 -15.26
N ASP A 233 -0.65 -13.38 -15.42
CA ASP A 233 -1.66 -13.23 -14.35
C ASP A 233 -2.27 -14.57 -13.95
N ARG A 234 -2.54 -15.47 -14.91
CA ARG A 234 -2.99 -16.83 -14.61
C ARG A 234 -1.94 -17.64 -13.85
N ALA A 235 -0.67 -17.56 -14.26
CA ALA A 235 0.42 -18.25 -13.58
C ALA A 235 0.60 -17.72 -12.15
N LEU A 236 0.56 -16.37 -11.95
CA LEU A 236 0.62 -15.74 -10.63
C LEU A 236 -0.55 -16.15 -9.73
N SER A 237 -1.75 -16.21 -10.28
CA SER A 237 -2.94 -16.66 -9.56
C SER A 237 -2.82 -18.11 -9.12
N ALA A 238 -2.27 -18.98 -9.97
CA ALA A 238 -2.01 -20.38 -9.63
C ALA A 238 -0.95 -20.50 -8.51
N ILE A 239 0.15 -19.74 -8.59
CA ILE A 239 1.19 -19.70 -7.56
C ILE A 239 0.60 -19.23 -6.22
N ASN A 240 -0.18 -18.15 -6.23
CA ASN A 240 -0.79 -17.62 -5.01
C ASN A 240 -1.79 -18.62 -4.40
N SER A 241 -2.59 -19.29 -5.23
CA SER A 241 -3.49 -20.34 -4.77
C SER A 241 -2.74 -21.51 -4.12
N THR A 242 -1.65 -21.96 -4.75
CA THR A 242 -0.81 -23.04 -4.22
C THR A 242 -0.13 -22.63 -2.91
N ARG A 243 0.40 -21.40 -2.81
CA ARG A 243 0.97 -20.86 -1.56
C ARG A 243 -0.05 -20.84 -0.42
N ASN A 244 -1.27 -20.35 -0.71
CA ASN A 244 -2.35 -20.33 0.28
C ASN A 244 -2.73 -21.74 0.73
N GLN A 245 -2.77 -22.73 -0.20
CA GLN A 245 -3.04 -24.12 0.14
C GLN A 245 -1.95 -24.70 1.03
N VAL A 246 -0.68 -24.51 0.68
CA VAL A 246 0.46 -24.96 1.48
C VAL A 246 0.46 -24.32 2.87
N ALA A 247 0.17 -23.04 2.97
CA ALA A 247 0.07 -22.36 4.27
C ALA A 247 -1.07 -22.93 5.14
N ALA A 248 -2.22 -23.25 4.53
CA ALA A 248 -3.33 -23.89 5.20
C ALA A 248 -2.96 -25.31 5.66
N ASP A 249 -2.30 -26.09 4.82
CA ASP A 249 -1.86 -27.46 5.13
C ASP A 249 -0.84 -27.46 6.29
N ILE A 250 0.12 -26.54 6.29
CA ILE A 250 1.08 -26.35 7.39
C ILE A 250 0.37 -25.98 8.69
N SER A 251 -0.60 -25.06 8.62
CA SER A 251 -1.38 -24.64 9.80
C SER A 251 -2.19 -25.80 10.38
N THR A 252 -2.82 -26.61 9.50
CA THR A 252 -3.57 -27.80 9.89
C THR A 252 -2.64 -28.85 10.53
N ALA A 253 -1.50 -29.13 9.90
CA ALA A 253 -0.54 -30.07 10.44
C ALA A 253 0.03 -29.64 11.81
N ARG A 254 0.26 -28.35 12.03
CA ARG A 254 0.67 -27.80 13.34
C ARG A 254 -0.44 -27.98 14.38
N ALA A 255 -1.69 -27.66 14.04
CA ALA A 255 -2.82 -27.85 14.93
C ALA A 255 -3.02 -29.32 15.33
N ASP A 256 -2.89 -30.24 14.37
CA ASP A 256 -2.97 -31.69 14.61
C ASP A 256 -1.84 -32.17 15.54
N ALA A 257 -0.62 -31.68 15.32
CA ALA A 257 0.52 -32.01 16.19
C ALA A 257 0.33 -31.49 17.61
N GLU A 258 -0.13 -30.26 17.80
CA GLU A 258 -0.44 -29.70 19.11
C GLU A 258 -1.57 -30.45 19.82
N GLN A 259 -2.60 -30.85 19.08
CA GLN A 259 -3.67 -31.69 19.58
C GLN A 259 -3.16 -33.05 20.05
N GLN A 260 -2.30 -33.74 19.27
CA GLN A 260 -1.70 -35.00 19.66
C GLN A 260 -0.83 -34.87 20.91
N ILE A 261 -0.01 -33.82 20.99
CA ILE A 261 0.81 -33.53 22.18
C ILE A 261 -0.08 -33.33 23.40
N THR A 262 -1.15 -32.57 23.27
CA THR A 262 -2.10 -32.29 24.37
C THR A 262 -2.84 -33.55 24.82
N MET A 263 -3.31 -34.36 23.86
CA MET A 263 -3.93 -35.65 24.16
C MET A 263 -2.96 -36.62 24.85
N SER A 264 -1.72 -36.68 24.37
CA SER A 264 -0.70 -37.51 24.97
C SER A 264 -0.38 -37.09 26.41
N LYS A 265 -0.24 -35.77 26.68
CA LYS A 265 -0.06 -35.26 28.04
C LYS A 265 -1.26 -35.62 28.96
N ARG A 266 -2.48 -35.46 28.45
CA ARG A 266 -3.69 -35.86 29.23
C ARG A 266 -3.74 -37.36 29.47
N ALA A 267 -3.38 -38.20 28.50
CA ALA A 267 -3.35 -39.65 28.71
C ALA A 267 -2.34 -40.06 29.77
N VAL A 268 -1.15 -39.44 29.79
CA VAL A 268 -0.13 -39.66 30.82
C VAL A 268 -0.66 -39.22 32.22
N GLU A 269 -1.34 -38.08 32.29
CA GLU A 269 -1.90 -37.57 33.55
C GLU A 269 -3.01 -38.49 34.08
N ILE A 270 -3.90 -38.97 33.19
CA ILE A 270 -4.95 -39.93 33.57
C ILE A 270 -4.31 -41.24 34.05
N ALA A 271 -3.32 -41.80 33.34
CA ALA A 271 -2.62 -43.00 33.76
C ALA A 271 -1.95 -42.84 35.13
N ARG A 272 -1.30 -41.70 35.35
CA ARG A 272 -0.66 -41.37 36.63
C ARG A 272 -1.72 -41.26 37.79
N ASN A 273 -2.82 -40.58 37.54
CA ASN A 273 -3.91 -40.42 38.52
C ASN A 273 -4.55 -41.76 38.85
N ASN A 274 -4.78 -42.63 37.85
CA ASN A 274 -5.29 -43.98 38.06
C ASN A 274 -4.33 -44.83 38.90
N ALA A 275 -3.03 -44.81 38.56
CA ALA A 275 -2.04 -45.51 39.34
C ALA A 275 -1.91 -44.99 40.78
N GLN A 276 -2.03 -43.67 40.98
CA GLN A 276 -2.05 -43.09 42.30
C GLN A 276 -3.31 -43.49 43.10
N ALA A 277 -4.48 -43.52 42.41
CA ALA A 277 -5.73 -43.98 43.04
C ALA A 277 -5.69 -45.43 43.45
N GLU A 278 -5.04 -46.31 42.67
CA GLU A 278 -4.84 -47.73 43.01
C GLU A 278 -3.85 -47.90 44.18
N VAL A 279 -2.82 -47.10 44.24
CA VAL A 279 -1.77 -47.20 45.26
C VAL A 279 -2.20 -46.51 46.57
N ALA A 280 -3.04 -45.46 46.54
CA ALA A 280 -3.45 -44.69 47.69
C ALA A 280 -4.03 -45.55 48.85
N PRO A 281 -5.00 -46.49 48.60
CA PRO A 281 -5.56 -47.35 49.66
C PRO A 281 -4.53 -48.31 50.21
N LEU A 282 -3.60 -48.79 49.39
CA LEU A 282 -2.53 -49.68 49.86
C LEU A 282 -1.51 -48.93 50.75
N ARG A 283 -1.22 -47.68 50.41
CA ARG A 283 -0.34 -46.82 51.19
C ARG A 283 -1.00 -46.46 52.56
N GLU A 284 -2.28 -46.11 52.57
CA GLU A 284 -3.03 -45.86 53.78
C GLU A 284 -3.09 -47.10 54.70
N LEU A 285 -3.31 -48.26 54.10
CA LEU A 285 -3.25 -49.54 54.83
C LEU A 285 -1.87 -49.81 55.41
N ALA A 286 -0.78 -49.56 54.63
CA ALA A 286 0.57 -49.73 55.12
C ALA A 286 0.94 -48.80 56.27
N GLU A 287 0.50 -47.52 56.14
CA GLU A 287 0.67 -46.53 57.20
C GLU A 287 -0.11 -46.89 58.48
N THR A 288 -1.36 -47.36 58.36
CA THR A 288 -2.17 -47.84 59.50
C THR A 288 -1.51 -49.06 60.15
N LEU A 289 -1.08 -50.02 59.41
CA LEU A 289 -0.37 -51.18 59.88
C LEU A 289 0.96 -50.83 60.61
N SER A 290 1.71 -49.89 60.01
CA SER A 290 2.96 -49.37 60.62
C SER A 290 2.69 -48.64 61.91
N ARG A 291 1.60 -47.84 62.05
CA ARG A 291 1.18 -47.11 63.23
C ARG A 291 0.73 -48.07 64.32
N ILE A 292 -0.04 -49.09 63.95
CA ILE A 292 -0.48 -50.16 64.97
C ILE A 292 0.75 -50.90 65.49
N LYS A 293 1.71 -51.20 64.57
CA LYS A 293 2.96 -51.92 64.96
C LYS A 293 3.82 -51.06 65.88
N SER A 294 3.93 -49.75 65.66
CA SER A 294 4.73 -48.85 66.49
C SER A 294 4.07 -48.55 67.91
N SER A 295 2.76 -48.50 67.99
CA SER A 295 2.04 -48.15 69.20
C SER A 295 1.65 -49.36 70.08
N GLY A 296 1.40 -50.53 69.53
CA GLY A 296 0.91 -51.71 70.24
C GLY A 296 1.67 -53.00 69.97
N GLY A 297 2.78 -52.98 69.36
CA GLY A 297 3.64 -54.12 69.08
C GLY A 297 3.02 -55.17 68.15
N THR A 298 3.61 -56.36 68.10
CA THR A 298 3.16 -57.48 67.23
C THR A 298 1.82 -58.07 67.60
N GLU A 299 1.39 -57.98 68.87
CA GLU A 299 0.13 -58.52 69.34
C GLU A 299 -1.03 -57.64 68.87
N ALA A 300 -0.92 -56.31 68.92
CA ALA A 300 -1.95 -55.41 68.37
C ALA A 300 -2.13 -55.61 66.85
N LEU A 301 -1.06 -55.85 66.12
CA LEU A 301 -1.06 -56.11 64.68
C LEU A 301 -1.84 -57.45 64.39
N ARG A 302 -1.56 -58.51 65.19
CA ARG A 302 -2.25 -59.79 65.07
C ARG A 302 -3.78 -59.68 65.36
N ALA A 303 -4.14 -58.89 66.35
CA ALA A 303 -5.53 -58.63 66.71
C ALA A 303 -6.23 -57.88 65.57
N TYR A 304 -5.61 -56.87 65.02
CA TYR A 304 -6.14 -56.09 63.88
C TYR A 304 -6.36 -56.98 62.65
N ILE A 305 -5.36 -57.83 62.27
CA ILE A 305 -5.49 -58.74 61.14
C ILE A 305 -6.60 -59.76 61.38
N ARG A 306 -6.79 -60.27 62.65
CA ARG A 306 -7.84 -61.17 63.00
C ARG A 306 -9.23 -60.51 62.82
N ASN A 307 -9.37 -59.25 63.30
CA ASN A 307 -10.64 -58.51 63.18
C ASN A 307 -10.98 -58.22 61.68
N LEU A 308 -10.00 -57.93 60.81
CA LEU A 308 -10.21 -57.76 59.35
C LEU A 308 -10.66 -59.11 58.72
N ARG A 309 -10.20 -60.26 59.16
CA ARG A 309 -10.58 -61.54 58.61
C ARG A 309 -11.98 -61.99 58.99
N VAL A 310 -12.52 -61.57 60.14
CA VAL A 310 -13.85 -61.96 60.60
C VAL A 310 -14.97 -61.61 59.59
N PRO A 311 -15.12 -60.40 59.07
CA PRO A 311 -16.15 -60.09 58.08
C PRO A 311 -15.95 -60.81 56.76
N LEU A 312 -14.69 -61.11 56.35
CA LEU A 312 -14.40 -61.90 55.19
C LEU A 312 -14.83 -63.35 55.28
N LEU A 313 -14.62 -63.95 56.46
CA LEU A 313 -15.11 -65.30 56.81
C LEU A 313 -16.64 -65.37 56.79
N GLY A 314 -17.32 -64.30 57.26
CA GLY A 314 -18.78 -64.22 57.22
C GLY A 314 -19.40 -64.18 55.80
N ARG A 315 -18.60 -63.75 54.81
CA ARG A 315 -19.03 -63.69 53.40
C ARG A 315 -18.54 -64.88 52.56
N ALA A 316 -17.76 -65.79 53.17
CA ALA A 316 -17.23 -66.96 52.44
C ALA A 316 -18.27 -68.03 52.29
N SER A 317 -18.58 -68.47 51.11
CA SER A 317 -19.47 -69.61 50.75
C SER A 317 -18.86 -70.97 51.08
N ARG A 318 -17.56 -71.06 51.25
CA ARG A 318 -16.82 -72.30 51.59
C ARG A 318 -15.49 -71.97 52.25
N ILE A 319 -15.29 -72.57 53.43
CA ILE A 319 -14.03 -72.44 54.17
C ILE A 319 -13.29 -73.76 54.08
N VAL A 320 -12.09 -73.76 53.43
CA VAL A 320 -11.17 -74.90 53.38
C VAL A 320 -10.04 -74.67 54.35
N ARG A 321 -9.91 -75.45 55.41
CA ARG A 321 -8.80 -75.40 56.35
C ARG A 321 -7.77 -76.45 55.95
N THR A 322 -6.66 -76.02 55.40
CA THR A 322 -5.49 -76.86 55.21
C THR A 322 -4.71 -76.93 56.55
N THR A 323 -4.80 -78.08 57.21
CA THR A 323 -3.94 -78.41 58.33
C THR A 323 -2.65 -79.00 57.82
N GLY A 324 -1.58 -78.31 58.04
CA GLY A 324 -0.25 -78.85 57.89
C GLY A 324 0.55 -78.24 56.73
N LEU A 325 1.50 -77.37 57.14
CA LEU A 325 2.94 -77.51 56.89
C LEU A 325 3.67 -76.47 57.79
N GLU A 326 4.08 -76.95 58.93
CA GLU A 326 5.22 -76.37 59.62
C GLU A 326 6.44 -76.68 58.74
N ARG A 327 7.16 -75.63 58.28
CA ARG A 327 8.60 -75.62 58.20
C ARG A 327 9.05 -74.14 58.09
#